data_eaaff569fc4bebe13ec2a512fa9f9be3
#
_entry.id   eaaff569fc4bebe13ec2a512fa9f9be3
#
_cell.length_a   1.000
_cell.length_b   1.000
_cell.length_c   1.000
_cell.angle_alpha   90.00
_cell.angle_beta   90.00
_cell.angle_gamma   90.00
#
_symmetry.space_group_name_H-M   'P 1'
#
loop_
_entity.id
_entity.type
_entity.pdbx_description
1 polymer ?
#
loop_
_entity_poly.entity_id
_entity_poly.type
_entity_poly.pdbx_seq_one_letter_code
_entity_poly.pdbx_strand_id
1 'polypeptide(L)'
;MNHAIRVHEYGGPEALVWEEVPLPAPKPGEALVRHKAIGLNYIDVYFRTGLYKAPALPATIGMEAAGVVEAVGEGVTHVAPGDRVAYATAPIGAYAEARSIKADRLVKIPASVTDEQAAAMMLQGMTACFLLTRTYKVQPGQTILVHAAAGGVGLIMVQWAKHLGCTVIGCVSTEEKAALVRAHGADHVVVGTEALPARVKEITGGAMLPVVFDSVGRDTFMTSLDCLAPFGTMVSYGNASGPVAIADIGVLAAKGSLYLTRPTLATYTAKREDLEYCANALFEVVAKGAVKINVNQRFALKDAAEAHRALEARKTTGSTILLP
;
A
#
# COMPACT_ATOMS: atom_id res chain seq x y z
N MET A 1 3.31 -27.47 13.97
CA MET A 1 2.86 -26.32 14.74
C MET A 1 2.75 -25.14 13.78
N ASN A 2 1.87 -24.20 14.01
CA ASN A 2 1.72 -22.99 13.20
C ASN A 2 1.71 -21.78 14.13
N HIS A 3 2.56 -20.81 13.89
CA HIS A 3 2.61 -19.62 14.73
C HIS A 3 2.07 -18.40 13.98
N ALA A 4 1.56 -17.44 14.76
CA ALA A 4 1.07 -16.18 14.26
C ALA A 4 1.34 -15.03 15.24
N ILE A 5 1.34 -13.83 14.72
CA ILE A 5 1.27 -12.61 15.53
C ILE A 5 -0.20 -12.28 15.76
N ARG A 6 -0.60 -12.23 17.03
CA ARG A 6 -1.97 -11.90 17.42
C ARG A 6 -2.06 -10.63 18.26
N VAL A 7 -3.17 -9.94 18.14
CA VAL A 7 -3.55 -8.78 18.93
C VAL A 7 -4.71 -9.18 19.81
N HIS A 8 -4.50 -9.21 21.12
CA HIS A 8 -5.53 -9.53 22.13
C HIS A 8 -6.31 -8.27 22.53
N GLU A 9 -5.62 -7.13 22.53
CA GLU A 9 -6.19 -5.80 22.77
C GLU A 9 -5.51 -4.77 21.85
N TYR A 10 -6.22 -3.71 21.51
CA TYR A 10 -5.64 -2.65 20.69
C TYR A 10 -4.60 -1.87 21.47
N GLY A 11 -3.46 -1.55 20.81
CA GLY A 11 -2.38 -0.87 21.51
C GLY A 11 -1.19 -0.51 20.62
N GLY A 12 -0.07 -0.24 21.27
CA GLY A 12 1.23 -0.01 20.65
C GLY A 12 1.84 -1.30 20.08
N PRO A 13 3.08 -1.25 19.57
CA PRO A 13 3.75 -2.44 19.02
C PRO A 13 3.85 -3.63 19.99
N GLU A 14 3.84 -3.38 21.29
CA GLU A 14 3.83 -4.39 22.35
C GLU A 14 2.55 -5.27 22.39
N ALA A 15 1.47 -4.82 21.73
CA ALA A 15 0.24 -5.61 21.59
C ALA A 15 0.38 -6.78 20.59
N LEU A 16 1.51 -6.85 19.87
CA LEU A 16 1.80 -7.92 18.90
C LEU A 16 2.41 -9.11 19.63
N VAL A 17 1.63 -10.16 19.85
CA VAL A 17 2.01 -11.37 20.57
C VAL A 17 2.29 -12.51 19.60
N TRP A 18 3.49 -13.08 19.68
CA TRP A 18 3.87 -14.31 18.95
C TRP A 18 3.37 -15.53 19.71
N GLU A 19 2.47 -16.31 19.11
CA GLU A 19 1.90 -17.49 19.78
C GLU A 19 1.56 -18.61 18.80
N GLU A 20 1.44 -19.82 19.29
CA GLU A 20 0.98 -20.97 18.53
C GLU A 20 -0.54 -20.87 18.30
N VAL A 21 -0.96 -21.13 17.06
CA VAL A 21 -2.37 -21.07 16.66
C VAL A 21 -2.77 -22.33 15.88
N PRO A 22 -4.04 -22.75 15.96
CA PRO A 22 -4.54 -23.84 15.13
C PRO A 22 -4.41 -23.53 13.65
N LEU A 23 -4.10 -24.56 12.84
CA LEU A 23 -4.10 -24.50 11.38
C LEU A 23 -5.12 -25.48 10.83
N PRO A 24 -6.39 -25.09 10.74
CA PRO A 24 -7.43 -25.98 10.21
C PRO A 24 -7.25 -26.22 8.70
N ALA A 25 -7.71 -27.38 8.22
CA ALA A 25 -7.80 -27.66 6.80
C ALA A 25 -8.68 -26.63 6.07
N PRO A 26 -8.38 -26.31 4.80
CA PRO A 26 -9.15 -25.34 4.04
C PRO A 26 -10.60 -25.80 3.84
N LYS A 27 -11.55 -24.90 4.05
CA LYS A 27 -12.98 -25.13 3.78
C LYS A 27 -13.26 -25.11 2.27
N PRO A 28 -14.46 -25.52 1.82
CA PRO A 28 -14.88 -25.34 0.43
C PRO A 28 -14.66 -23.90 -0.04
N GLY A 29 -14.01 -23.73 -1.20
CA GLY A 29 -13.63 -22.44 -1.78
C GLY A 29 -12.40 -21.76 -1.17
N GLU A 30 -11.72 -22.40 -0.20
CA GLU A 30 -10.48 -21.89 0.42
C GLU A 30 -9.23 -22.66 -0.07
N ALA A 31 -8.08 -22.05 0.07
CA ALA A 31 -6.78 -22.69 -0.07
C ALA A 31 -5.94 -22.43 1.18
N LEU A 32 -5.18 -23.44 1.60
CA LEU A 32 -4.15 -23.33 2.63
C LEU A 32 -2.85 -22.86 1.97
N VAL A 33 -2.35 -21.71 2.41
CA VAL A 33 -1.12 -21.12 1.90
C VAL A 33 -0.07 -21.08 3.02
N ARG A 34 1.09 -21.69 2.77
CA ARG A 34 2.28 -21.52 3.60
C ARG A 34 3.06 -20.32 3.10
N HIS A 35 3.22 -19.32 3.96
CA HIS A 35 3.89 -18.08 3.60
C HIS A 35 5.40 -18.30 3.44
N LYS A 36 5.99 -17.58 2.48
CA LYS A 36 7.43 -17.42 2.28
C LYS A 36 7.90 -16.02 2.63
N ALA A 37 7.00 -15.04 2.49
CA ALA A 37 7.21 -13.68 2.90
C ALA A 37 5.85 -13.00 3.13
N ILE A 38 5.83 -12.04 4.03
CA ILE A 38 4.62 -11.29 4.44
C ILE A 38 4.93 -9.81 4.30
N GLY A 39 4.08 -9.05 3.63
CA GLY A 39 4.24 -7.60 3.51
C GLY A 39 3.79 -6.87 4.76
N LEU A 40 4.61 -5.92 5.22
CA LEU A 40 4.23 -4.99 6.28
C LEU A 40 3.71 -3.70 5.66
N ASN A 41 2.52 -3.29 6.06
CA ASN A 41 1.86 -2.10 5.54
C ASN A 41 1.31 -1.21 6.66
N TYR A 42 1.15 0.08 6.39
CA TYR A 42 0.63 1.02 7.40
C TYR A 42 -0.80 0.69 7.86
N ILE A 43 -1.58 0.00 7.03
CA ILE A 43 -2.92 -0.49 7.41
C ILE A 43 -2.88 -1.51 8.55
N ASP A 44 -1.78 -2.26 8.69
CA ASP A 44 -1.59 -3.22 9.78
C ASP A 44 -1.46 -2.48 11.13
N VAL A 45 -0.83 -1.29 11.12
CA VAL A 45 -0.82 -0.38 12.28
C VAL A 45 -2.25 0.06 12.63
N TYR A 46 -3.08 0.37 11.62
CA TYR A 46 -4.47 0.77 11.88
C TYR A 46 -5.29 -0.35 12.53
N PHE A 47 -5.07 -1.61 12.14
CA PHE A 47 -5.71 -2.75 12.77
C PHE A 47 -5.16 -3.02 14.17
N ARG A 48 -3.85 -2.88 14.37
CA ARG A 48 -3.24 -3.05 15.69
C ARG A 48 -3.73 -2.00 16.70
N THR A 49 -3.80 -0.73 16.29
CA THR A 49 -4.23 0.38 17.16
C THR A 49 -5.73 0.50 17.33
N GLY A 50 -6.52 -0.23 16.53
CA GLY A 50 -7.96 -0.17 16.53
C GLY A 50 -8.57 1.04 15.83
N LEU A 51 -7.78 1.80 15.04
CA LEU A 51 -8.33 2.77 14.09
C LEU A 51 -9.25 2.08 13.09
N TYR A 52 -8.84 0.88 12.63
CA TYR A 52 -9.71 -0.06 11.93
C TYR A 52 -9.98 -1.24 12.85
N LYS A 53 -11.27 -1.54 13.06
CA LYS A 53 -11.67 -2.62 13.97
C LYS A 53 -11.48 -3.98 13.30
N ALA A 54 -10.79 -4.88 13.98
CA ALA A 54 -10.83 -6.31 13.65
C ALA A 54 -12.24 -6.86 13.90
N PRO A 55 -12.69 -7.89 13.14
CA PRO A 55 -14.01 -8.49 13.33
C PRO A 55 -14.21 -9.07 14.75
N ALA A 56 -13.14 -9.57 15.36
CA ALA A 56 -13.08 -10.06 16.72
C ALA A 56 -11.65 -9.99 17.26
N LEU A 57 -11.49 -9.98 18.58
CA LEU A 57 -10.21 -10.17 19.25
C LEU A 57 -10.26 -11.48 20.05
N PRO A 58 -9.13 -12.19 20.18
CA PRO A 58 -7.82 -11.92 19.60
C PRO A 58 -7.78 -12.16 18.10
N ALA A 59 -7.10 -11.26 17.35
CA ALA A 59 -7.01 -11.27 15.89
C ALA A 59 -5.56 -11.43 15.39
N THR A 60 -5.36 -12.27 14.38
CA THR A 60 -4.15 -12.23 13.57
C THR A 60 -4.29 -11.11 12.56
N ILE A 61 -3.37 -10.15 12.55
CA ILE A 61 -3.39 -9.02 11.63
C ILE A 61 -2.60 -9.33 10.33
N GLY A 62 -2.38 -8.31 9.52
CA GLY A 62 -1.69 -8.43 8.22
C GLY A 62 -2.65 -8.70 7.08
N MET A 63 -2.39 -8.09 5.93
CA MET A 63 -3.26 -8.17 4.76
C MET A 63 -2.57 -8.74 3.52
N GLU A 64 -1.25 -8.87 3.53
CA GLU A 64 -0.45 -9.18 2.35
C GLU A 64 0.56 -10.27 2.64
N ALA A 65 0.65 -11.26 1.77
CA ALA A 65 1.69 -12.27 1.80
C ALA A 65 1.88 -12.95 0.43
N ALA A 66 3.02 -13.60 0.29
CA ALA A 66 3.32 -14.53 -0.79
C ALA A 66 3.74 -15.88 -0.19
N GLY A 67 3.41 -16.97 -0.88
CA GLY A 67 3.72 -18.30 -0.42
C GLY A 67 3.34 -19.38 -1.41
N VAL A 68 3.26 -20.62 -0.91
CA VAL A 68 2.93 -21.80 -1.71
C VAL A 68 1.63 -22.39 -1.20
N VAL A 69 0.75 -22.77 -2.11
CA VAL A 69 -0.47 -23.51 -1.80
C VAL A 69 -0.09 -24.91 -1.32
N GLU A 70 -0.51 -25.30 -0.12
CA GLU A 70 -0.30 -26.64 0.42
C GLU A 70 -1.51 -27.57 0.19
N ALA A 71 -2.70 -27.00 0.27
CA ALA A 71 -3.95 -27.74 0.07
C ALA A 71 -5.05 -26.82 -0.46
N VAL A 72 -6.06 -27.38 -1.08
CA VAL A 72 -7.25 -26.67 -1.55
C VAL A 72 -8.51 -27.35 -1.04
N GLY A 73 -9.52 -26.56 -0.72
CA GLY A 73 -10.86 -27.03 -0.38
C GLY A 73 -11.66 -27.41 -1.63
N GLU A 74 -12.81 -28.02 -1.43
CA GLU A 74 -13.73 -28.39 -2.49
C GLU A 74 -14.12 -27.18 -3.35
N GLY A 75 -14.23 -27.38 -4.68
CA GLY A 75 -14.64 -26.34 -5.64
C GLY A 75 -13.56 -25.36 -6.07
N VAL A 76 -12.34 -25.45 -5.53
CA VAL A 76 -11.21 -24.61 -5.97
C VAL A 76 -10.58 -25.21 -7.23
N THR A 77 -10.52 -24.42 -8.32
CA THR A 77 -10.03 -24.89 -9.63
C THR A 77 -8.90 -24.04 -10.21
N HIS A 78 -8.73 -22.79 -9.74
CA HIS A 78 -7.77 -21.84 -10.35
C HIS A 78 -6.39 -21.85 -9.69
N VAL A 79 -6.24 -22.49 -8.53
CA VAL A 79 -4.96 -22.77 -7.87
C VAL A 79 -4.91 -24.22 -7.42
N ALA A 80 -3.69 -24.78 -7.31
CA ALA A 80 -3.45 -26.16 -6.90
C ALA A 80 -2.28 -26.22 -5.91
N PRO A 81 -2.14 -27.31 -5.12
CA PRO A 81 -0.96 -27.56 -4.31
C PRO A 81 0.34 -27.42 -5.13
N GLY A 82 1.31 -26.71 -4.60
CA GLY A 82 2.57 -26.37 -5.27
C GLY A 82 2.56 -25.04 -6.02
N ASP A 83 1.40 -24.44 -6.31
CA ASP A 83 1.35 -23.11 -6.93
C ASP A 83 1.94 -22.03 -6.02
N ARG A 84 2.79 -21.17 -6.57
CA ARG A 84 3.25 -19.96 -5.93
C ARG A 84 2.18 -18.88 -6.09
N VAL A 85 1.73 -18.32 -4.98
CA VAL A 85 0.63 -17.37 -4.95
C VAL A 85 0.94 -16.18 -4.05
N ALA A 86 0.32 -15.05 -4.36
CA ALA A 86 0.32 -13.86 -3.51
C ALA A 86 -1.11 -13.32 -3.37
N TYR A 87 -1.32 -12.52 -2.33
CA TYR A 87 -2.57 -11.82 -2.08
C TYR A 87 -2.34 -10.54 -1.29
N ALA A 88 -3.27 -9.60 -1.40
CA ALA A 88 -3.27 -8.37 -0.61
C ALA A 88 -4.71 -7.91 -0.40
N THR A 89 -5.42 -8.56 0.54
CA THR A 89 -6.85 -8.30 0.75
C THR A 89 -7.35 -8.77 2.10
N ALA A 90 -8.55 -8.34 2.45
CA ALA A 90 -9.31 -8.91 3.57
C ALA A 90 -9.77 -10.35 3.28
N PRO A 91 -9.96 -11.16 4.34
CA PRO A 91 -9.80 -10.80 5.75
C PRO A 91 -8.33 -10.71 6.15
N ILE A 92 -8.06 -9.93 7.23
CA ILE A 92 -6.75 -9.89 7.89
C ILE A 92 -6.30 -11.28 8.34
N GLY A 93 -5.00 -11.49 8.58
CA GLY A 93 -4.48 -12.78 9.04
C GLY A 93 -3.18 -13.21 8.36
N ALA A 94 -2.51 -12.29 7.65
CA ALA A 94 -1.27 -12.61 6.96
C ALA A 94 -0.06 -12.80 7.90
N TYR A 95 -0.10 -12.24 9.11
CA TYR A 95 1.00 -12.39 10.08
C TYR A 95 0.99 -13.77 10.75
N ALA A 96 1.11 -14.81 9.93
CA ALA A 96 1.16 -16.22 10.33
C ALA A 96 2.11 -16.99 9.42
N GLU A 97 2.65 -18.12 9.87
CA GLU A 97 3.46 -19.02 9.03
C GLU A 97 2.63 -19.63 7.90
N ALA A 98 1.35 -19.91 8.18
CA ALA A 98 0.40 -20.42 7.18
C ALA A 98 -1.03 -20.02 7.57
N ARG A 99 -1.92 -19.95 6.57
CA ARG A 99 -3.34 -19.71 6.79
C ARG A 99 -4.21 -20.27 5.68
N SER A 100 -5.47 -20.56 6.01
CA SER A 100 -6.53 -20.76 5.00
C SER A 100 -7.12 -19.41 4.59
N ILE A 101 -7.33 -19.21 3.30
CA ILE A 101 -7.88 -17.98 2.71
C ILE A 101 -8.77 -18.36 1.53
N LYS A 102 -9.79 -17.52 1.23
CA LYS A 102 -10.60 -17.69 0.03
C LYS A 102 -9.71 -17.73 -1.21
N ALA A 103 -9.78 -18.81 -1.96
CA ALA A 103 -8.91 -19.04 -3.10
C ALA A 103 -9.10 -17.99 -4.20
N ASP A 104 -10.30 -17.43 -4.35
CA ASP A 104 -10.60 -16.34 -5.30
C ASP A 104 -9.82 -15.04 -5.04
N ARG A 105 -9.16 -14.93 -3.89
CA ARG A 105 -8.27 -13.79 -3.56
C ARG A 105 -6.81 -14.03 -3.96
N LEU A 106 -6.46 -15.26 -4.32
CA LEU A 106 -5.09 -15.63 -4.67
C LEU A 106 -4.76 -15.31 -6.13
N VAL A 107 -3.58 -14.75 -6.36
CA VAL A 107 -3.02 -14.49 -7.68
C VAL A 107 -1.74 -15.32 -7.84
N LYS A 108 -1.59 -16.04 -8.96
CA LYS A 108 -0.36 -16.79 -9.24
C LYS A 108 0.81 -15.83 -9.50
N ILE A 109 1.95 -16.11 -8.87
CA ILE A 109 3.16 -15.32 -9.03
C ILE A 109 3.88 -15.73 -10.31
N PRO A 110 4.17 -14.80 -11.25
CA PRO A 110 4.97 -15.12 -12.44
C PRO A 110 6.38 -15.63 -12.05
N ALA A 111 6.97 -16.46 -12.90
CA ALA A 111 8.30 -17.04 -12.65
C ALA A 111 9.42 -15.97 -12.50
N SER A 112 9.25 -14.82 -13.13
CA SER A 112 10.20 -13.70 -13.07
C SER A 112 10.13 -12.91 -11.75
N VAL A 113 9.15 -13.18 -10.87
CA VAL A 113 8.95 -12.47 -9.61
C VAL A 113 9.26 -13.40 -8.45
N THR A 114 10.09 -12.96 -7.50
CA THR A 114 10.38 -13.72 -6.27
C THR A 114 9.23 -13.61 -5.27
N ASP A 115 9.18 -14.54 -4.29
CA ASP A 115 8.16 -14.50 -3.24
C ASP A 115 8.29 -13.24 -2.38
N GLU A 116 9.52 -12.80 -2.08
CA GLU A 116 9.77 -11.56 -1.34
C GLU A 116 9.29 -10.33 -2.11
N GLN A 117 9.56 -10.27 -3.42
CA GLN A 117 9.05 -9.17 -4.26
C GLN A 117 7.53 -9.18 -4.29
N ALA A 118 6.91 -10.35 -4.46
CA ALA A 118 5.45 -10.46 -4.47
C ALA A 118 4.84 -10.01 -3.14
N ALA A 119 5.37 -10.46 -2.00
CA ALA A 119 4.92 -10.04 -0.67
C ALA A 119 5.14 -8.54 -0.41
N ALA A 120 6.11 -7.92 -1.07
CA ALA A 120 6.47 -6.52 -0.89
C ALA A 120 5.70 -5.56 -1.82
N MET A 121 4.92 -6.08 -2.78
CA MET A 121 4.37 -5.22 -3.83
C MET A 121 2.87 -5.36 -4.07
N MET A 122 2.22 -6.47 -3.65
CA MET A 122 0.83 -6.70 -4.04
C MET A 122 -0.11 -5.62 -3.51
N LEU A 123 -0.07 -5.32 -2.21
CA LEU A 123 -0.91 -4.27 -1.63
C LEU A 123 -0.52 -2.90 -2.18
N GLN A 124 0.77 -2.59 -2.15
CA GLN A 124 1.29 -1.28 -2.51
C GLN A 124 1.17 -1.02 -4.01
N GLY A 125 1.50 -2.00 -4.84
CA GLY A 125 1.46 -1.89 -6.31
C GLY A 125 0.04 -1.91 -6.87
N MET A 126 -0.85 -2.75 -6.35
CA MET A 126 -2.26 -2.69 -6.75
C MET A 126 -2.91 -1.37 -6.30
N THR A 127 -2.46 -0.82 -5.15
CA THR A 127 -2.87 0.53 -4.73
C THR A 127 -2.38 1.58 -5.73
N ALA A 128 -1.12 1.57 -6.11
CA ALA A 128 -0.59 2.46 -7.14
C ALA A 128 -1.34 2.31 -8.48
N CYS A 129 -1.63 1.06 -8.88
CA CYS A 129 -2.40 0.77 -10.09
C CYS A 129 -3.75 1.50 -10.09
N PHE A 130 -4.62 1.21 -9.13
CA PHE A 130 -5.95 1.82 -9.16
C PHE A 130 -5.93 3.33 -8.94
N LEU A 131 -4.99 3.85 -8.15
CA LEU A 131 -4.85 5.29 -7.94
C LEU A 131 -4.54 6.03 -9.24
N LEU A 132 -3.58 5.51 -10.02
CA LEU A 132 -3.09 6.15 -11.25
C LEU A 132 -3.98 5.88 -12.47
N THR A 133 -4.74 4.76 -12.48
CA THR A 133 -5.45 4.32 -13.69
C THR A 133 -6.96 4.32 -13.58
N ARG A 134 -7.50 4.38 -12.36
CA ARG A 134 -8.96 4.25 -12.13
C ARG A 134 -9.54 5.33 -11.21
N THR A 135 -8.87 5.67 -10.09
CA THR A 135 -9.35 6.75 -9.19
C THR A 135 -9.18 8.10 -9.87
N TYR A 136 -7.98 8.38 -10.33
CA TYR A 136 -7.66 9.49 -11.21
C TYR A 136 -6.81 8.94 -12.36
N LYS A 137 -7.41 8.88 -13.53
CA LYS A 137 -6.70 8.37 -14.71
C LYS A 137 -5.71 9.42 -15.19
N VAL A 138 -4.46 9.33 -14.74
CA VAL A 138 -3.41 10.28 -15.13
C VAL A 138 -3.17 10.25 -16.64
N GLN A 139 -2.85 11.40 -17.21
CA GLN A 139 -2.56 11.54 -18.64
C GLN A 139 -1.10 11.91 -18.85
N PRO A 140 -0.48 11.46 -19.95
CA PRO A 140 0.86 11.92 -20.33
C PRO A 140 0.95 13.45 -20.34
N GLY A 141 2.06 14.00 -19.86
CA GLY A 141 2.30 15.43 -19.77
C GLY A 141 1.69 16.12 -18.54
N GLN A 142 0.83 15.46 -17.76
CA GLN A 142 0.35 16.03 -16.50
C GLN A 142 1.44 16.06 -15.44
N THR A 143 1.44 17.12 -14.63
CA THR A 143 2.24 17.21 -13.40
C THR A 143 1.39 16.75 -12.23
N ILE A 144 1.88 15.80 -11.42
CA ILE A 144 1.19 15.25 -10.27
C ILE A 144 2.04 15.35 -9.00
N LEU A 145 1.40 15.38 -7.84
CA LEU A 145 2.07 15.35 -6.53
C LEU A 145 1.80 14.02 -5.82
N VAL A 146 2.87 13.41 -5.31
CA VAL A 146 2.81 12.20 -4.48
C VAL A 146 3.43 12.50 -3.12
N HIS A 147 2.62 12.46 -2.07
CA HIS A 147 3.09 12.54 -0.69
C HIS A 147 3.71 11.22 -0.23
N ALA A 148 4.61 11.29 0.78
CA ALA A 148 5.37 10.14 1.28
C ALA A 148 6.03 9.33 0.15
N ALA A 149 6.60 10.05 -0.84
CA ALA A 149 7.10 9.49 -2.09
C ALA A 149 8.22 8.44 -1.92
N ALA A 150 8.93 8.42 -0.79
CA ALA A 150 9.95 7.42 -0.45
C ALA A 150 9.40 6.16 0.24
N GLY A 151 8.11 6.12 0.55
CA GLY A 151 7.43 4.94 1.10
C GLY A 151 7.10 3.89 0.03
N GLY A 152 6.60 2.74 0.45
CA GLY A 152 6.34 1.62 -0.46
C GLY A 152 5.42 1.97 -1.62
N VAL A 153 4.20 2.48 -1.35
CA VAL A 153 3.29 2.94 -2.42
C VAL A 153 3.91 4.11 -3.18
N GLY A 154 4.55 5.06 -2.48
CA GLY A 154 5.12 6.26 -3.08
C GLY A 154 6.18 5.96 -4.13
N LEU A 155 7.17 5.11 -3.84
CA LEU A 155 8.21 4.74 -4.80
C LEU A 155 7.66 4.01 -6.03
N ILE A 156 6.65 3.16 -5.85
CA ILE A 156 5.98 2.49 -6.97
C ILE A 156 5.23 3.52 -7.82
N MET A 157 4.47 4.43 -7.18
CA MET A 157 3.71 5.48 -7.89
C MET A 157 4.61 6.42 -8.67
N VAL A 158 5.74 6.85 -8.10
CA VAL A 158 6.71 7.71 -8.78
C VAL A 158 7.18 7.05 -10.08
N GLN A 159 7.67 5.82 -10.01
CA GLN A 159 8.16 5.08 -11.17
C GLN A 159 7.05 4.83 -12.21
N TRP A 160 5.87 4.40 -11.74
CA TRP A 160 4.75 4.07 -12.63
C TRP A 160 4.17 5.31 -13.31
N ALA A 161 4.01 6.41 -12.59
CA ALA A 161 3.56 7.68 -13.16
C ALA A 161 4.55 8.22 -14.20
N LYS A 162 5.86 8.07 -13.95
CA LYS A 162 6.89 8.37 -14.96
C LYS A 162 6.73 7.50 -16.20
N HIS A 163 6.52 6.20 -16.04
CA HIS A 163 6.26 5.28 -17.15
C HIS A 163 5.00 5.67 -17.95
N LEU A 164 4.00 6.25 -17.29
CA LEU A 164 2.78 6.78 -17.92
C LEU A 164 2.97 8.17 -18.56
N GLY A 165 4.19 8.74 -18.51
CA GLY A 165 4.52 10.02 -19.12
C GLY A 165 4.19 11.26 -18.29
N CYS A 166 3.97 11.12 -16.98
CA CYS A 166 3.72 12.25 -16.09
C CYS A 166 5.03 12.93 -15.66
N THR A 167 4.93 14.22 -15.32
CA THR A 167 5.91 14.92 -14.50
C THR A 167 5.54 14.68 -13.02
N VAL A 168 6.47 14.17 -12.22
CA VAL A 168 6.21 13.77 -10.85
C VAL A 168 6.91 14.68 -9.87
N ILE A 169 6.12 15.29 -8.97
CA ILE A 169 6.61 15.99 -7.78
C ILE A 169 6.49 15.02 -6.60
N GLY A 170 7.61 14.61 -6.00
CA GLY A 170 7.62 13.81 -4.78
C GLY A 170 7.76 14.69 -3.55
N CYS A 171 6.90 14.50 -2.52
CA CYS A 171 7.06 15.15 -1.22
C CYS A 171 7.58 14.14 -0.20
N VAL A 172 8.65 14.50 0.52
CA VAL A 172 9.35 13.66 1.50
C VAL A 172 9.72 14.45 2.75
N SER A 173 10.16 13.75 3.80
CA SER A 173 10.48 14.38 5.09
C SER A 173 11.96 14.71 5.30
N THR A 174 12.87 14.17 4.48
CA THR A 174 14.33 14.37 4.64
C THR A 174 15.03 14.41 3.29
N GLU A 175 16.22 15.02 3.23
CA GLU A 175 17.06 15.05 2.02
C GLU A 175 17.55 13.65 1.60
N GLU A 176 17.81 12.76 2.56
CA GLU A 176 18.15 11.37 2.26
C GLU A 176 17.04 10.68 1.45
N LYS A 177 15.78 10.85 1.89
CA LYS A 177 14.61 10.34 1.16
C LYS A 177 14.42 11.04 -0.18
N ALA A 178 14.78 12.33 -0.29
CA ALA A 178 14.72 13.06 -1.55
C ALA A 178 15.70 12.47 -2.58
N ALA A 179 16.92 12.15 -2.18
CA ALA A 179 17.89 11.48 -3.06
C ALA A 179 17.35 10.14 -3.58
N LEU A 180 16.74 9.33 -2.71
CA LEU A 180 16.11 8.07 -3.09
C LEU A 180 15.00 8.27 -4.14
N VAL A 181 14.11 9.24 -3.92
CA VAL A 181 12.97 9.50 -4.80
C VAL A 181 13.43 10.05 -6.17
N ARG A 182 14.45 10.90 -6.20
CA ARG A 182 15.08 11.37 -7.45
C ARG A 182 15.69 10.19 -8.24
N ALA A 183 16.37 9.26 -7.54
CA ALA A 183 16.96 8.07 -8.16
C ALA A 183 15.89 7.12 -8.75
N HIS A 184 14.63 7.24 -8.31
CA HIS A 184 13.48 6.49 -8.83
C HIS A 184 12.65 7.27 -9.86
N GLY A 185 13.16 8.40 -10.35
CA GLY A 185 12.61 9.10 -11.52
C GLY A 185 11.65 10.24 -11.20
N ALA A 186 11.55 10.72 -9.97
CA ALA A 186 10.82 11.97 -9.72
C ALA A 186 11.55 13.15 -10.40
N ASP A 187 10.80 13.98 -11.11
CA ASP A 187 11.33 15.17 -11.79
C ASP A 187 11.68 16.27 -10.76
N HIS A 188 10.84 16.40 -9.75
CA HIS A 188 11.00 17.35 -8.66
C HIS A 188 10.79 16.66 -7.32
N VAL A 189 11.54 17.07 -6.30
CA VAL A 189 11.35 16.59 -4.94
C VAL A 189 11.36 17.79 -3.99
N VAL A 190 10.33 17.84 -3.14
CA VAL A 190 10.17 18.86 -2.09
C VAL A 190 10.33 18.19 -0.73
N VAL A 191 11.20 18.73 0.11
CA VAL A 191 11.41 18.27 1.48
C VAL A 191 10.59 19.13 2.42
N GLY A 192 9.74 18.49 3.24
CA GLY A 192 8.78 19.18 4.09
C GLY A 192 7.55 19.66 3.33
N THR A 193 6.60 20.23 4.06
CA THR A 193 5.31 20.66 3.51
C THR A 193 5.09 22.16 3.56
N GLU A 194 5.88 22.89 4.34
CA GLU A 194 5.70 24.34 4.57
C GLU A 194 5.78 25.16 3.27
N ALA A 195 6.80 24.88 2.44
CA ALA A 195 7.00 25.57 1.17
C ALA A 195 6.31 24.88 -0.02
N LEU A 196 5.60 23.77 0.20
CA LEU A 196 5.10 22.91 -0.87
C LEU A 196 4.19 23.63 -1.87
N PRO A 197 3.18 24.44 -1.48
CA PRO A 197 2.32 25.15 -2.45
C PRO A 197 3.11 26.16 -3.29
N ALA A 198 4.06 26.89 -2.68
CA ALA A 198 4.89 27.84 -3.40
C ALA A 198 5.79 27.14 -4.43
N ARG A 199 6.39 26.01 -4.06
CA ARG A 199 7.21 25.18 -4.96
C ARG A 199 6.39 24.58 -6.11
N VAL A 200 5.19 24.09 -5.81
CA VAL A 200 4.25 23.61 -6.85
C VAL A 200 3.92 24.73 -7.82
N LYS A 201 3.60 25.94 -7.31
CA LYS A 201 3.32 27.11 -8.15
C LYS A 201 4.50 27.47 -9.07
N GLU A 202 5.72 27.44 -8.53
CA GLU A 202 6.94 27.68 -9.32
C GLU A 202 7.14 26.62 -10.40
N ILE A 203 7.08 25.32 -10.04
CA ILE A 203 7.28 24.18 -10.95
C ILE A 203 6.25 24.20 -12.10
N THR A 204 5.02 24.57 -11.79
CA THR A 204 3.91 24.55 -12.77
C THR A 204 3.72 25.89 -13.51
N GLY A 205 4.58 26.89 -13.26
CA GLY A 205 4.39 28.24 -13.81
C GLY A 205 3.09 28.90 -13.39
N GLY A 206 2.54 28.52 -12.22
CA GLY A 206 1.30 29.04 -11.67
C GLY A 206 0.04 28.24 -12.03
N ALA A 207 0.13 27.22 -12.90
CA ALA A 207 -1.03 26.41 -13.32
C ALA A 207 -1.60 25.54 -12.21
N MET A 208 -0.80 25.23 -11.16
CA MET A 208 -1.13 24.30 -10.07
C MET A 208 -1.39 22.87 -10.58
N LEU A 209 -1.87 21.97 -9.73
CA LEU A 209 -1.93 20.53 -10.03
C LEU A 209 -3.36 20.04 -10.32
N PRO A 210 -3.56 19.17 -11.30
CA PRO A 210 -4.84 18.52 -11.52
C PRO A 210 -5.15 17.45 -10.45
N VAL A 211 -4.13 16.88 -9.80
CA VAL A 211 -4.30 15.84 -8.77
C VAL A 211 -3.17 15.85 -7.74
N VAL A 212 -3.54 15.56 -6.51
CA VAL A 212 -2.62 15.27 -5.39
C VAL A 212 -2.97 13.92 -4.80
N PHE A 213 -1.98 13.04 -4.66
CA PHE A 213 -2.10 11.74 -4.00
C PHE A 213 -1.48 11.80 -2.60
N ASP A 214 -2.30 11.65 -1.57
CA ASP A 214 -1.91 11.84 -0.17
C ASP A 214 -2.24 10.62 0.69
N SER A 215 -1.18 9.98 1.22
CA SER A 215 -1.26 8.88 2.18
C SER A 215 -0.99 9.32 3.63
N VAL A 216 -0.62 10.58 3.84
CA VAL A 216 -0.23 11.10 5.16
C VAL A 216 -1.46 11.46 5.98
N GLY A 217 -2.38 12.22 5.42
CA GLY A 217 -3.67 12.52 6.02
C GLY A 217 -3.69 13.84 6.78
N ARG A 218 -4.00 13.80 8.10
CA ARG A 218 -4.26 14.99 8.91
C ARG A 218 -3.26 16.14 8.70
N ASP A 219 -1.97 15.84 8.75
CA ASP A 219 -0.92 16.87 8.77
C ASP A 219 -0.66 17.49 7.38
N THR A 220 -1.13 16.86 6.30
CA THR A 220 -0.86 17.31 4.91
C THR A 220 -2.09 17.76 4.16
N PHE A 221 -3.27 17.43 4.65
CA PHE A 221 -4.53 17.60 3.91
C PHE A 221 -4.75 19.03 3.41
N MET A 222 -4.64 20.04 4.29
CA MET A 222 -4.87 21.44 3.89
C MET A 222 -3.82 21.94 2.90
N THR A 223 -2.56 21.61 3.12
CA THR A 223 -1.46 21.95 2.20
C THR A 223 -1.64 21.27 0.84
N SER A 224 -2.15 20.03 0.83
CA SER A 224 -2.48 19.31 -0.41
C SER A 224 -3.56 20.00 -1.22
N LEU A 225 -4.61 20.53 -0.55
CA LEU A 225 -5.65 21.32 -1.21
C LEU A 225 -5.09 22.62 -1.82
N ASP A 226 -4.09 23.26 -1.16
CA ASP A 226 -3.43 24.48 -1.64
C ASP A 226 -2.54 24.24 -2.88
N CYS A 227 -2.21 22.97 -3.19
CA CYS A 227 -1.44 22.60 -4.36
C CYS A 227 -2.31 22.35 -5.61
N LEU A 228 -3.63 22.30 -5.47
CA LEU A 228 -4.56 21.95 -6.55
C LEU A 228 -4.96 23.17 -7.39
N ALA A 229 -5.07 22.94 -8.70
CA ALA A 229 -5.75 23.87 -9.61
C ALA A 229 -7.27 23.85 -9.35
N PRO A 230 -8.03 24.86 -9.80
CA PRO A 230 -9.49 24.78 -9.84
C PRO A 230 -9.95 23.47 -10.50
N PHE A 231 -10.96 22.83 -9.91
CA PHE A 231 -11.47 21.49 -10.31
C PHE A 231 -10.47 20.35 -10.14
N GLY A 232 -9.37 20.58 -9.42
CA GLY A 232 -8.39 19.54 -9.12
C GLY A 232 -8.92 18.49 -8.14
N THR A 233 -8.30 17.33 -8.15
CA THR A 233 -8.71 16.17 -7.35
C THR A 233 -7.73 15.90 -6.20
N MET A 234 -8.24 15.95 -4.98
CA MET A 234 -7.56 15.45 -3.78
C MET A 234 -7.86 13.97 -3.60
N VAL A 235 -6.85 13.12 -3.74
CA VAL A 235 -6.95 11.67 -3.50
C VAL A 235 -6.30 11.36 -2.16
N SER A 236 -7.12 11.30 -1.10
CA SER A 236 -6.68 10.96 0.25
C SER A 236 -6.78 9.45 0.46
N TYR A 237 -5.66 8.69 0.41
CA TYR A 237 -5.70 7.24 0.46
C TYR A 237 -5.04 6.60 1.70
N GLY A 238 -4.53 7.42 2.64
CA GLY A 238 -3.92 6.95 3.89
C GLY A 238 -4.18 7.88 5.08
N ASN A 239 -3.74 7.44 6.26
CA ASN A 239 -3.88 8.15 7.54
C ASN A 239 -2.59 8.05 8.38
N ALA A 240 -1.40 8.13 7.76
CA ALA A 240 -0.14 7.91 8.46
C ALA A 240 0.11 8.91 9.60
N SER A 241 -0.43 10.13 9.50
CA SER A 241 -0.42 11.14 10.58
C SER A 241 -1.74 11.24 11.36
N GLY A 242 -2.69 10.40 11.03
CA GLY A 242 -4.05 10.39 11.59
C GLY A 242 -5.13 10.67 10.56
N PRO A 243 -6.39 10.40 10.91
CA PRO A 243 -7.52 10.63 10.02
C PRO A 243 -7.74 12.12 9.75
N VAL A 244 -8.19 12.42 8.52
CA VAL A 244 -8.61 13.76 8.12
C VAL A 244 -9.99 14.04 8.70
N ALA A 245 -10.14 15.17 9.36
CA ALA A 245 -11.43 15.72 9.77
C ALA A 245 -11.66 17.03 8.99
N ILE A 246 -12.82 17.13 8.32
CA ILE A 246 -13.22 18.33 7.58
C ILE A 246 -14.31 19.01 8.39
N ALA A 247 -14.00 20.16 8.99
CA ALA A 247 -14.94 20.91 9.80
C ALA A 247 -16.04 21.56 8.94
N ASP A 248 -15.68 22.02 7.74
CA ASP A 248 -16.59 22.63 6.78
C ASP A 248 -16.20 22.20 5.35
N ILE A 249 -17.12 21.52 4.68
CA ILE A 249 -16.93 21.08 3.28
C ILE A 249 -16.82 22.26 2.30
N GLY A 250 -17.28 23.46 2.69
CA GLY A 250 -17.15 24.69 1.92
C GLY A 250 -15.70 25.04 1.58
N VAL A 251 -14.72 24.47 2.30
CA VAL A 251 -13.30 24.60 1.96
C VAL A 251 -12.98 24.15 0.54
N LEU A 252 -13.68 23.13 0.02
CA LEU A 252 -13.47 22.63 -1.34
C LEU A 252 -13.95 23.68 -2.38
N ALA A 253 -15.07 24.35 -2.12
CA ALA A 253 -15.55 25.42 -2.97
C ALA A 253 -14.61 26.63 -2.92
N ALA A 254 -14.20 27.06 -1.71
CA ALA A 254 -13.31 28.21 -1.50
C ALA A 254 -11.94 28.04 -2.17
N LYS A 255 -11.45 26.82 -2.29
CA LYS A 255 -10.16 26.48 -2.91
C LYS A 255 -10.26 26.13 -4.41
N GLY A 256 -11.40 26.37 -5.06
CA GLY A 256 -11.55 26.21 -6.51
C GLY A 256 -12.45 25.07 -6.95
N SER A 257 -13.51 24.77 -6.20
CA SER A 257 -14.49 23.70 -6.52
C SER A 257 -13.81 22.34 -6.68
N LEU A 258 -12.99 22.00 -5.69
CA LEU A 258 -12.16 20.79 -5.72
C LEU A 258 -12.98 19.50 -5.57
N TYR A 259 -12.48 18.41 -6.15
CA TYR A 259 -12.97 17.06 -5.89
C TYR A 259 -12.15 16.42 -4.76
N LEU A 260 -12.82 15.67 -3.88
CA LEU A 260 -12.19 14.87 -2.82
C LEU A 260 -12.69 13.44 -2.90
N THR A 261 -11.75 12.49 -2.86
CA THR A 261 -12.08 11.07 -2.79
C THR A 261 -11.22 10.34 -1.76
N ARG A 262 -11.80 9.30 -1.15
CA ARG A 262 -11.13 8.41 -0.19
C ARG A 262 -11.24 6.96 -0.66
N PRO A 263 -10.41 6.55 -1.65
CA PRO A 263 -10.47 5.23 -2.24
C PRO A 263 -9.86 4.17 -1.30
N THR A 264 -10.27 2.89 -1.48
CA THR A 264 -9.67 1.74 -0.79
C THR A 264 -9.39 0.61 -1.76
N LEU A 265 -8.30 -0.11 -1.53
CA LEU A 265 -7.95 -1.29 -2.32
C LEU A 265 -9.08 -2.33 -2.31
N ALA A 266 -9.71 -2.54 -1.15
CA ALA A 266 -10.80 -3.49 -1.00
C ALA A 266 -11.97 -3.23 -1.96
N THR A 267 -12.34 -1.97 -2.17
CA THR A 267 -13.39 -1.59 -3.12
C THR A 267 -12.95 -1.80 -4.56
N TYR A 268 -11.72 -1.40 -4.89
CA TYR A 268 -11.18 -1.48 -6.26
C TYR A 268 -10.78 -2.90 -6.69
N THR A 269 -10.70 -3.86 -5.75
CA THR A 269 -10.40 -5.27 -6.03
C THR A 269 -11.48 -6.23 -5.50
N ALA A 270 -12.69 -5.70 -5.26
CA ALA A 270 -13.79 -6.50 -4.72
C ALA A 270 -14.17 -7.66 -5.66
N LYS A 271 -14.25 -7.38 -6.96
CA LYS A 271 -14.48 -8.39 -7.98
C LYS A 271 -13.17 -9.05 -8.39
N ARG A 272 -13.24 -10.32 -8.77
CA ARG A 272 -12.07 -11.09 -9.24
C ARG A 272 -11.41 -10.44 -10.45
N GLU A 273 -12.19 -10.00 -11.42
CA GLU A 273 -11.72 -9.31 -12.62
C GLU A 273 -10.92 -8.04 -12.33
N ASP A 274 -11.34 -7.26 -11.33
CA ASP A 274 -10.66 -6.04 -10.90
C ASP A 274 -9.37 -6.34 -10.15
N LEU A 275 -9.36 -7.40 -9.33
CA LEU A 275 -8.16 -7.90 -8.67
C LEU A 275 -7.11 -8.33 -9.71
N GLU A 276 -7.53 -9.14 -10.69
CA GLU A 276 -6.64 -9.61 -11.76
C GLU A 276 -6.13 -8.46 -12.63
N TYR A 277 -6.97 -7.49 -12.94
CA TYR A 277 -6.55 -6.29 -13.65
C TYR A 277 -5.40 -5.57 -12.93
N CYS A 278 -5.56 -5.27 -11.64
CA CYS A 278 -4.53 -4.56 -10.88
C CYS A 278 -3.25 -5.41 -10.71
N ALA A 279 -3.40 -6.70 -10.43
CA ALA A 279 -2.27 -7.60 -10.24
C ALA A 279 -1.47 -7.82 -11.54
N ASN A 280 -2.15 -8.06 -12.67
CA ASN A 280 -1.51 -8.26 -13.96
C ASN A 280 -0.81 -6.98 -14.46
N ALA A 281 -1.46 -5.83 -14.32
CA ALA A 281 -0.84 -4.54 -14.66
C ALA A 281 0.43 -4.28 -13.82
N LEU A 282 0.40 -4.63 -12.53
CA LEU A 282 1.57 -4.53 -11.66
C LEU A 282 2.69 -5.48 -12.13
N PHE A 283 2.38 -6.75 -12.36
CA PHE A 283 3.36 -7.72 -12.84
C PHE A 283 3.98 -7.30 -14.17
N GLU A 284 3.18 -6.73 -15.07
CA GLU A 284 3.64 -6.25 -16.37
C GLU A 284 4.67 -5.12 -16.24
N VAL A 285 4.40 -4.07 -15.44
CA VAL A 285 5.35 -2.95 -15.28
C VAL A 285 6.60 -3.36 -14.52
N VAL A 286 6.51 -4.34 -13.62
CA VAL A 286 7.68 -4.91 -12.94
C VAL A 286 8.50 -5.76 -13.90
N ALA A 287 7.87 -6.63 -14.70
CA ALA A 287 8.55 -7.46 -15.69
C ALA A 287 9.26 -6.63 -16.78
N LYS A 288 8.68 -5.50 -17.17
CA LYS A 288 9.29 -4.53 -18.10
C LYS A 288 10.42 -3.72 -17.47
N GLY A 289 10.65 -3.83 -16.16
CA GLY A 289 11.63 -3.02 -15.43
C GLY A 289 11.25 -1.54 -15.27
N ALA A 290 10.01 -1.17 -15.63
CA ALA A 290 9.49 0.18 -15.45
C ALA A 290 9.27 0.52 -13.96
N VAL A 291 8.98 -0.48 -13.15
CA VAL A 291 8.86 -0.38 -11.69
C VAL A 291 9.80 -1.41 -11.06
N LYS A 292 10.72 -0.94 -10.23
CA LYS A 292 11.59 -1.77 -9.40
C LYS A 292 11.01 -1.84 -7.98
N ILE A 293 10.90 -3.04 -7.45
CA ILE A 293 10.40 -3.27 -6.09
C ILE A 293 11.58 -3.26 -5.12
N ASN A 294 11.56 -2.32 -4.20
CA ASN A 294 12.63 -2.08 -3.23
C ASN A 294 12.27 -2.72 -1.89
N VAL A 295 12.73 -3.94 -1.65
CA VAL A 295 12.62 -4.62 -0.35
C VAL A 295 13.81 -4.17 0.51
N ASN A 296 13.64 -3.05 1.22
CA ASN A 296 14.74 -2.42 1.94
C ASN A 296 14.91 -2.94 3.36
N GLN A 297 13.86 -3.49 3.98
CA GLN A 297 13.91 -4.02 5.34
C GLN A 297 13.32 -5.43 5.39
N ARG A 298 13.98 -6.30 6.17
CA ARG A 298 13.55 -7.66 6.48
C ARG A 298 13.61 -7.88 7.98
N PHE A 299 12.56 -8.43 8.55
CA PHE A 299 12.47 -8.85 9.95
C PHE A 299 11.98 -10.28 10.00
N ALA A 300 12.32 -11.04 11.04
CA ALA A 300 11.63 -12.29 11.30
C ALA A 300 10.17 -11.99 11.69
N LEU A 301 9.24 -12.87 11.34
CA LEU A 301 7.82 -12.68 11.67
C LEU A 301 7.60 -12.49 13.17
N LYS A 302 8.33 -13.25 14.02
CA LYS A 302 8.29 -13.11 15.49
C LYS A 302 8.68 -11.72 15.99
N ASP A 303 9.45 -10.96 15.20
CA ASP A 303 9.95 -9.63 15.52
C ASP A 303 9.07 -8.53 14.91
N ALA A 304 7.82 -8.83 14.57
CA ALA A 304 6.88 -7.89 13.94
C ALA A 304 6.70 -6.58 14.74
N ALA A 305 6.81 -6.64 16.08
CA ALA A 305 6.77 -5.46 16.94
C ALA A 305 7.90 -4.46 16.63
N GLU A 306 9.12 -4.95 16.39
CA GLU A 306 10.26 -4.12 15.97
C GLU A 306 10.05 -3.50 14.59
N ALA A 307 9.51 -4.29 13.65
CA ALA A 307 9.19 -3.81 12.31
C ALA A 307 8.14 -2.69 12.35
N HIS A 308 7.10 -2.81 13.20
CA HIS A 308 6.10 -1.77 13.42
C HIS A 308 6.72 -0.50 14.04
N ARG A 309 7.60 -0.65 15.05
CA ARG A 309 8.33 0.51 15.64
C ARG A 309 9.14 1.26 14.59
N ALA A 310 9.87 0.53 13.73
CA ALA A 310 10.66 1.13 12.66
C ALA A 310 9.79 1.90 11.65
N LEU A 311 8.64 1.32 11.26
CA LEU A 311 7.69 1.94 10.34
C LEU A 311 7.11 3.23 10.92
N GLU A 312 6.61 3.19 12.16
CA GLU A 312 5.99 4.35 12.83
C GLU A 312 7.01 5.44 13.14
N ALA A 313 8.26 5.08 13.43
CA ALA A 313 9.37 6.03 13.59
C ALA A 313 9.85 6.64 12.25
N ARG A 314 9.22 6.30 11.11
CA ARG A 314 9.58 6.77 9.76
C ARG A 314 11.03 6.44 9.36
N LYS A 315 11.60 5.37 9.94
CA LYS A 315 12.95 4.88 9.65
C LYS A 315 13.02 3.94 8.45
N THR A 316 11.88 3.62 7.85
CA THR A 316 11.77 2.72 6.70
C THR A 316 11.67 3.50 5.39
N THR A 317 12.12 2.87 4.30
CA THR A 317 11.94 3.32 2.91
C THR A 317 11.58 2.12 2.05
N GLY A 318 10.92 2.32 0.91
CA GLY A 318 10.45 1.20 0.09
C GLY A 318 9.53 0.29 0.87
N SER A 319 9.65 -1.00 0.63
CA SER A 319 8.83 -2.03 1.27
C SER A 319 9.57 -2.75 2.39
N THR A 320 8.84 -3.14 3.41
CA THR A 320 9.30 -3.98 4.52
C THR A 320 8.59 -5.33 4.47
N ILE A 321 9.32 -6.42 4.67
CA ILE A 321 8.73 -7.76 4.76
C ILE A 321 9.07 -8.43 6.09
N LEU A 322 8.19 -9.36 6.49
CA LEU A 322 8.37 -10.27 7.60
C LEU A 322 8.60 -11.68 7.02
N LEU A 323 9.59 -12.37 7.55
CA LEU A 323 9.94 -13.74 7.12
C LEU A 323 9.47 -14.71 8.21
N PRO A 324 8.63 -15.69 7.85
CA PRO A 324 8.13 -16.71 8.76
C PRO A 324 9.21 -17.58 9.38
#